data_2160bd3e42044cd96d623e91ba23ac39
#
_entry.id   2160bd3e42044cd96d623e91ba23ac39
#
_cell.length_a   1.000
_cell.length_b   1.000
_cell.length_c   1.000
_cell.angle_alpha   90.00
_cell.angle_beta   90.00
_cell.angle_gamma   90.00
#
_symmetry.space_group_name_H-M   'P 1'
#
loop_
_entity.id
_entity.type
_entity.pdbx_description
1 polymer ?
#
loop_
_entity_poly.entity_id
_entity_poly.type
_entity_poly.pdbx_seq_one_letter_code
_entity_poly.pdbx_strand_id
1 'polypeptide(L)'
;ELRAELIRAGHVFRTDHSDTEVLLRIFQRLGFETCLSKLRGMFAFAVWDTHEETLYCARDRLGVKPFVYAQTDRGFLFSSEIQGLFALRTDLSRTPDYQAIDHYLTFQYIPAPMSGFKSIRKLPPAHALVVKKGRIERIFRYWNLDLTKRSGVSFGEASETLREMVIEATRLRLVSDVPLGAFLSGGVDSSITVAAIARLGASPLETFSIGFEDERFNELPFAREVAQHLGTEHHEMIVKPDAVSVMPRMIDHLGEPLADNSVMPTFYVSEFARSRLTVALTGDGGDESFAGYRRFYQIRRLEWLAERGLIPAWRGLRKLTVALED
;
A
#
# COMPACT_ATOMS: atom_id res chain seq x y z
N GLU A 1 22.79 0.43 -0.13
CA GLU A 1 23.43 -0.90 0.02
C GLU A 1 23.76 -1.51 -1.35
N LEU A 2 22.76 -1.79 -2.20
CA LEU A 2 22.94 -2.42 -3.52
C LEU A 2 23.88 -1.65 -4.44
N ARG A 3 23.82 -0.31 -4.46
CA ARG A 3 24.77 0.55 -5.20
C ARG A 3 26.20 0.29 -4.73
N ALA A 4 26.43 0.30 -3.41
CA ALA A 4 27.76 0.07 -2.85
C ALA A 4 28.29 -1.35 -3.15
N GLU A 5 27.41 -2.35 -3.18
CA GLU A 5 27.76 -3.71 -3.60
C GLU A 5 28.21 -3.75 -5.06
N LEU A 6 27.47 -3.07 -5.94
CA LEU A 6 27.78 -3.02 -7.37
C LEU A 6 29.07 -2.24 -7.64
N ILE A 7 29.33 -1.12 -6.94
CA ILE A 7 30.58 -0.36 -7.06
C ILE A 7 31.77 -1.24 -6.64
N ARG A 8 31.68 -1.94 -5.52
CA ARG A 8 32.72 -2.90 -5.09
C ARG A 8 32.96 -4.03 -6.10
N ALA A 9 31.94 -4.38 -6.88
CA ALA A 9 32.04 -5.35 -7.96
C ALA A 9 32.52 -4.75 -9.31
N GLY A 10 32.96 -3.47 -9.31
CA GLY A 10 33.55 -2.82 -10.48
C GLY A 10 32.55 -2.15 -11.41
N HIS A 11 31.27 -2.03 -11.04
CA HIS A 11 30.28 -1.30 -11.85
C HIS A 11 30.44 0.21 -11.72
N VAL A 12 30.42 0.88 -12.85
CA VAL A 12 30.45 2.34 -12.94
C VAL A 12 29.04 2.87 -13.13
N PHE A 13 28.67 3.87 -12.34
CA PHE A 13 27.38 4.55 -12.40
C PHE A 13 27.51 5.89 -13.10
N ARG A 14 26.48 6.29 -13.84
CA ARG A 14 26.38 7.61 -14.47
C ARG A 14 25.78 8.65 -13.51
N THR A 15 25.00 8.18 -12.55
CA THR A 15 24.34 9.01 -11.52
C THR A 15 24.82 8.59 -10.14
N ASP A 16 24.77 9.49 -9.17
CA ASP A 16 25.11 9.22 -7.77
C ASP A 16 23.89 8.85 -6.89
N HIS A 17 22.68 9.14 -7.35
CA HIS A 17 21.44 9.03 -6.59
C HIS A 17 20.38 8.09 -7.23
N SER A 18 20.37 7.88 -8.55
CA SER A 18 19.29 7.14 -9.22
C SER A 18 19.19 5.67 -8.77
N ASP A 19 18.05 5.31 -8.19
CA ASP A 19 17.67 3.93 -7.86
C ASP A 19 17.34 3.11 -9.12
N THR A 20 16.78 3.75 -10.13
CA THR A 20 16.51 3.13 -11.45
C THR A 20 17.79 2.64 -12.11
N GLU A 21 18.88 3.38 -12.02
CA GLU A 21 20.17 2.92 -12.53
C GLU A 21 20.70 1.72 -11.75
N VAL A 22 20.51 1.70 -10.41
CA VAL A 22 20.86 0.54 -9.57
C VAL A 22 20.07 -0.69 -9.98
N LEU A 23 18.76 -0.55 -10.19
CA LEU A 23 17.90 -1.62 -10.67
C LEU A 23 18.40 -2.19 -12.00
N LEU A 24 18.70 -1.33 -12.96
CA LEU A 24 19.17 -1.73 -14.28
C LEU A 24 20.52 -2.47 -14.20
N ARG A 25 21.46 -2.00 -13.37
CA ARG A 25 22.78 -2.66 -13.20
C ARG A 25 22.67 -4.01 -12.52
N ILE A 26 21.81 -4.14 -11.50
CA ILE A 26 21.55 -5.43 -10.85
C ILE A 26 20.89 -6.42 -11.84
N PHE A 27 19.90 -5.95 -12.61
CA PHE A 27 19.26 -6.75 -13.63
C PHE A 27 20.27 -7.29 -14.67
N GLN A 28 21.12 -6.41 -15.18
CA GLN A 28 22.18 -6.79 -16.15
C GLN A 28 23.14 -7.81 -15.57
N ARG A 29 23.49 -7.70 -14.30
CA ARG A 29 24.49 -8.58 -13.67
C ARG A 29 23.93 -9.94 -13.27
N LEU A 30 22.73 -9.98 -12.68
CA LEU A 30 22.19 -11.17 -12.02
C LEU A 30 21.03 -11.82 -12.78
N GLY A 31 20.53 -11.18 -13.82
CA GLY A 31 19.30 -11.59 -14.50
C GLY A 31 18.05 -11.23 -13.69
N PHE A 32 16.88 -11.41 -14.30
CA PHE A 32 15.62 -10.90 -13.79
C PHE A 32 15.23 -11.48 -12.43
N GLU A 33 15.18 -12.80 -12.31
CA GLU A 33 14.67 -13.47 -11.10
C GLU A 33 15.55 -13.23 -9.88
N THR A 34 16.87 -13.29 -10.07
CA THR A 34 17.82 -13.02 -8.98
C THR A 34 17.79 -11.55 -8.57
N CYS A 35 17.63 -10.63 -9.54
CA CYS A 35 17.42 -9.21 -9.25
C CYS A 35 16.24 -9.01 -8.30
N LEU A 36 15.07 -9.61 -8.59
CA LEU A 36 13.86 -9.48 -7.77
C LEU A 36 14.08 -9.92 -6.33
N SER A 37 14.88 -10.95 -6.09
CA SER A 37 15.18 -11.44 -4.74
C SER A 37 15.97 -10.43 -3.89
N LYS A 38 16.74 -9.55 -4.52
CA LYS A 38 17.57 -8.51 -3.89
C LYS A 38 16.82 -7.22 -3.61
N LEU A 39 15.70 -6.99 -4.30
CA LEU A 39 14.94 -5.75 -4.14
C LEU A 39 14.18 -5.74 -2.81
N ARG A 40 14.28 -4.62 -2.11
CA ARG A 40 13.53 -4.31 -0.90
C ARG A 40 12.89 -2.93 -1.04
N GLY A 41 11.61 -2.84 -0.71
CA GLY A 41 10.87 -1.57 -0.75
C GLY A 41 9.64 -1.63 -1.63
N MET A 42 9.17 -0.46 -2.06
CA MET A 42 7.95 -0.26 -2.82
C MET A 42 8.31 0.04 -4.27
N PHE A 43 7.89 -0.79 -5.18
CA PHE A 43 8.18 -0.61 -6.60
C PHE A 43 7.13 -1.25 -7.51
N ALA A 44 6.98 -0.64 -8.66
CA ALA A 44 6.42 -1.25 -9.86
C ALA A 44 7.28 -0.77 -11.01
N PHE A 45 7.84 -1.69 -11.80
CA PHE A 45 8.72 -1.31 -12.89
C PHE A 45 8.51 -2.17 -14.12
N ALA A 46 8.98 -1.65 -15.25
CA ALA A 46 9.10 -2.34 -16.52
C ALA A 46 10.48 -2.08 -17.11
N VAL A 47 11.17 -3.14 -17.54
CA VAL A 47 12.47 -3.09 -18.20
C VAL A 47 12.34 -3.72 -19.58
N TRP A 48 12.72 -2.97 -20.61
CA TRP A 48 12.75 -3.44 -21.98
C TRP A 48 14.15 -3.88 -22.38
N ASP A 49 14.28 -5.15 -22.77
CA ASP A 49 15.50 -5.68 -23.37
C ASP A 49 15.38 -5.59 -24.89
N THR A 50 16.21 -4.73 -25.49
CA THR A 50 16.20 -4.47 -26.93
C THR A 50 16.77 -5.62 -27.77
N HIS A 51 17.64 -6.47 -27.19
CA HIS A 51 18.23 -7.61 -27.86
C HIS A 51 17.27 -8.80 -27.93
N GLU A 52 16.66 -9.10 -26.79
CA GLU A 52 15.70 -10.20 -26.65
C GLU A 52 14.28 -9.82 -27.07
N GLU A 53 14.02 -8.54 -27.37
CA GLU A 53 12.68 -7.99 -27.61
C GLU A 53 11.68 -8.39 -26.52
N THR A 54 12.15 -8.31 -25.27
CA THR A 54 11.43 -8.84 -24.11
C THR A 54 11.22 -7.74 -23.08
N LEU A 55 9.99 -7.61 -22.60
CA LEU A 55 9.62 -6.71 -21.51
C LEU A 55 9.50 -7.50 -20.22
N TYR A 56 10.22 -7.07 -19.21
CA TYR A 56 10.21 -7.61 -17.86
C TYR A 56 9.52 -6.65 -16.92
N CYS A 57 8.44 -7.07 -16.28
CA CYS A 57 7.69 -6.24 -15.32
C CYS A 57 7.63 -6.92 -13.97
N ALA A 58 7.65 -6.11 -12.90
CA ALA A 58 7.46 -6.63 -11.55
C ALA A 58 6.75 -5.62 -10.66
N ARG A 59 6.05 -6.16 -9.67
CA ARG A 59 5.38 -5.41 -8.61
C ARG A 59 5.92 -5.84 -7.26
N ASP A 60 6.10 -4.91 -6.34
CA ASP A 60 6.69 -5.16 -5.03
C ASP A 60 5.96 -6.23 -4.19
N ARG A 61 6.62 -6.67 -3.12
CA ARG A 61 6.21 -7.83 -2.30
C ARG A 61 4.80 -7.71 -1.72
N LEU A 62 4.38 -6.51 -1.31
CA LEU A 62 3.08 -6.24 -0.71
C LEU A 62 2.10 -5.56 -1.69
N GLY A 63 2.57 -5.22 -2.92
CA GLY A 63 1.76 -4.55 -3.93
C GLY A 63 1.43 -3.11 -3.57
N VAL A 64 2.33 -2.41 -2.87
CA VAL A 64 2.14 -1.00 -2.48
C VAL A 64 2.06 -0.12 -3.72
N LYS A 65 2.94 -0.35 -4.71
CA LYS A 65 2.84 0.37 -5.98
C LYS A 65 1.87 -0.34 -6.93
N PRO A 66 0.97 0.40 -7.58
CA PRO A 66 0.01 -0.19 -8.50
C PRO A 66 0.68 -0.62 -9.82
N PHE A 67 0.16 -1.67 -10.42
CA PHE A 67 0.51 -2.12 -11.76
C PHE A 67 -0.70 -2.79 -12.40
N VAL A 68 -1.24 -2.16 -13.43
CA VAL A 68 -2.36 -2.68 -14.22
C VAL A 68 -1.91 -2.94 -15.65
N TYR A 69 -2.53 -3.92 -16.30
CA TYR A 69 -2.18 -4.29 -17.68
C TYR A 69 -3.36 -4.81 -18.47
N ALA A 70 -3.24 -4.74 -19.77
CA ALA A 70 -4.17 -5.34 -20.72
C ALA A 70 -3.40 -6.07 -21.83
N GLN A 71 -3.86 -7.28 -22.18
CA GLN A 71 -3.41 -8.01 -23.36
C GLN A 71 -4.45 -7.84 -24.46
N THR A 72 -4.03 -7.29 -25.57
CA THR A 72 -4.89 -7.08 -26.76
C THR A 72 -4.33 -7.81 -27.98
N ASP A 73 -5.09 -7.85 -29.06
CA ASP A 73 -4.60 -8.40 -30.33
C ASP A 73 -3.45 -7.58 -30.93
N ARG A 74 -3.35 -6.30 -30.55
CA ARG A 74 -2.29 -5.39 -31.00
C ARG A 74 -1.08 -5.33 -30.09
N GLY A 75 -1.06 -6.10 -28.99
CA GLY A 75 0.08 -6.18 -28.09
C GLY A 75 -0.31 -6.05 -26.61
N PHE A 76 0.69 -5.78 -25.80
CA PHE A 76 0.61 -5.64 -24.36
C PHE A 76 0.64 -4.16 -23.95
N LEU A 77 -0.21 -3.80 -23.01
CA LEU A 77 -0.30 -2.45 -22.43
C LEU A 77 -0.15 -2.55 -20.92
N PHE A 78 0.49 -1.56 -20.31
CA PHE A 78 0.58 -1.45 -18.86
C PHE A 78 0.55 0.01 -18.41
N SER A 79 0.15 0.22 -17.16
CA SER A 79 0.10 1.53 -16.53
C SER A 79 0.10 1.37 -15.01
N SER A 80 0.34 2.45 -14.29
CA SER A 80 0.08 2.52 -12.84
C SER A 80 -1.42 2.60 -12.55
N GLU A 81 -2.21 3.19 -13.44
CA GLU A 81 -3.63 3.49 -13.23
C GLU A 81 -4.48 2.96 -14.39
N ILE A 82 -5.71 2.53 -14.06
CA ILE A 82 -6.68 2.05 -15.05
C ILE A 82 -6.98 3.13 -16.10
N GLN A 83 -7.14 4.38 -15.66
CA GLN A 83 -7.41 5.51 -16.57
C GLN A 83 -6.26 5.73 -17.56
N GLY A 84 -5.02 5.47 -17.16
CA GLY A 84 -3.86 5.51 -18.05
C GLY A 84 -3.97 4.54 -19.22
N LEU A 85 -4.49 3.32 -19.00
CA LEU A 85 -4.73 2.35 -20.09
C LEU A 85 -5.82 2.83 -21.05
N PHE A 86 -6.90 3.41 -20.53
CA PHE A 86 -7.97 3.97 -21.38
C PHE A 86 -7.53 5.21 -22.15
N ALA A 87 -6.63 6.01 -21.59
CA ALA A 87 -6.06 7.16 -22.30
C ALA A 87 -5.10 6.72 -23.42
N LEU A 88 -4.29 5.65 -23.18
CA LEU A 88 -3.42 5.09 -24.20
C LEU A 88 -4.18 4.42 -25.35
N ARG A 89 -5.30 3.79 -25.05
CA ARG A 89 -6.11 3.03 -25.99
C ARG A 89 -7.59 3.30 -25.76
N THR A 90 -8.12 4.26 -26.51
CA THR A 90 -9.53 4.68 -26.45
C THR A 90 -10.51 3.59 -26.92
N ASP A 91 -10.02 2.62 -27.72
CA ASP A 91 -10.76 1.45 -28.19
C ASP A 91 -10.70 0.25 -27.23
N LEU A 92 -10.01 0.37 -26.09
CA LEU A 92 -9.99 -0.68 -25.06
C LEU A 92 -11.38 -0.83 -24.45
N SER A 93 -11.90 -2.07 -24.42
CA SER A 93 -13.24 -2.34 -23.92
C SER A 93 -13.40 -1.95 -22.44
N ARG A 94 -14.46 -1.20 -22.16
CA ARG A 94 -14.90 -0.82 -20.80
C ARG A 94 -15.99 -1.74 -20.26
N THR A 95 -16.13 -2.95 -20.82
CA THR A 95 -17.12 -3.93 -20.35
C THR A 95 -16.85 -4.27 -18.89
N PRO A 96 -17.83 -4.06 -17.98
CA PRO A 96 -17.69 -4.40 -16.58
C PRO A 96 -17.43 -5.90 -16.37
N ASP A 97 -16.60 -6.22 -15.39
CA ASP A 97 -16.44 -7.59 -14.89
C ASP A 97 -17.38 -7.81 -13.70
N TYR A 98 -18.54 -8.44 -13.95
CA TYR A 98 -19.54 -8.64 -12.90
C TYR A 98 -19.07 -9.57 -11.78
N GLN A 99 -18.14 -10.47 -12.04
CA GLN A 99 -17.52 -11.27 -10.98
C GLN A 99 -16.65 -10.39 -10.06
N ALA A 100 -15.92 -9.45 -10.63
CA ALA A 100 -15.16 -8.48 -9.85
C ALA A 100 -16.06 -7.56 -9.02
N ILE A 101 -17.24 -7.18 -9.56
CA ILE A 101 -18.24 -6.39 -8.84
C ILE A 101 -18.84 -7.21 -7.68
N ASP A 102 -19.11 -8.48 -7.86
CA ASP A 102 -19.56 -9.37 -6.78
C ASP A 102 -18.53 -9.47 -5.65
N HIS A 103 -17.25 -9.59 -6.00
CA HIS A 103 -16.17 -9.54 -5.02
C HIS A 103 -16.08 -8.18 -4.31
N TYR A 104 -16.28 -7.09 -5.04
CA TYR A 104 -16.35 -5.76 -4.43
C TYR A 104 -17.46 -5.65 -3.38
N LEU A 105 -18.65 -6.14 -3.68
CA LEU A 105 -19.77 -6.13 -2.73
C LEU A 105 -19.50 -7.00 -1.49
N THR A 106 -18.65 -8.01 -1.62
CA THR A 106 -18.28 -8.91 -0.51
C THR A 106 -17.10 -8.38 0.30
N PHE A 107 -16.05 -7.90 -0.36
CA PHE A 107 -14.75 -7.54 0.25
C PHE A 107 -14.52 -6.03 0.37
N GLN A 108 -15.42 -5.21 -0.18
CA GLN A 108 -15.31 -3.75 -0.28
C GLN A 108 -14.19 -3.27 -1.22
N TYR A 109 -13.49 -4.17 -1.89
CA TYR A 109 -12.51 -3.89 -2.94
C TYR A 109 -12.50 -5.03 -3.96
N ILE A 110 -11.86 -4.81 -5.11
CA ILE A 110 -11.68 -5.85 -6.13
C ILE A 110 -10.31 -6.51 -5.96
N PRO A 111 -10.24 -7.81 -5.60
CA PRO A 111 -8.97 -8.50 -5.42
C PRO A 111 -8.20 -8.68 -6.74
N ALA A 112 -6.86 -8.53 -6.70
CA ALA A 112 -6.01 -8.91 -7.82
C ALA A 112 -6.12 -10.44 -8.08
N PRO A 113 -6.08 -10.87 -9.34
CA PRO A 113 -5.71 -10.15 -10.56
C PRO A 113 -6.86 -9.41 -11.24
N MET A 114 -8.09 -9.45 -10.73
CA MET A 114 -9.24 -8.81 -11.35
C MET A 114 -9.17 -7.29 -11.24
N SER A 115 -9.86 -6.61 -12.14
CA SER A 115 -10.23 -5.21 -12.05
C SER A 115 -11.72 -5.04 -12.33
N GLY A 116 -12.26 -3.84 -12.20
CA GLY A 116 -13.65 -3.54 -12.57
C GLY A 116 -13.98 -3.78 -14.04
N PHE A 117 -13.00 -4.07 -14.89
CA PHE A 117 -13.14 -4.24 -16.34
C PHE A 117 -12.58 -5.58 -16.83
N LYS A 118 -13.33 -6.28 -17.69
CA LYS A 118 -12.91 -7.58 -18.24
C LYS A 118 -11.59 -7.54 -18.99
N SER A 119 -11.30 -6.42 -19.66
CA SER A 119 -10.10 -6.23 -20.50
C SER A 119 -8.84 -5.89 -19.70
N ILE A 120 -8.94 -5.55 -18.42
CA ILE A 120 -7.85 -5.06 -17.59
C ILE A 120 -7.58 -6.03 -16.44
N ARG A 121 -6.32 -6.26 -16.13
CA ARG A 121 -5.87 -7.06 -15.00
C ARG A 121 -4.91 -6.27 -14.11
N LYS A 122 -4.90 -6.59 -12.83
CA LYS A 122 -3.91 -6.11 -11.87
C LYS A 122 -2.81 -7.16 -11.69
N LEU A 123 -1.54 -6.77 -11.78
CA LEU A 123 -0.47 -7.67 -11.41
C LEU A 123 -0.52 -7.91 -9.89
N PRO A 124 -0.66 -9.16 -9.42
CA PRO A 124 -0.75 -9.41 -7.98
C PRO A 124 0.51 -8.99 -7.22
N PRO A 125 0.44 -8.73 -5.90
CA PRO A 125 1.61 -8.51 -5.05
C PRO A 125 2.65 -9.62 -5.20
N ALA A 126 3.94 -9.27 -5.14
CA ALA A 126 5.05 -10.21 -5.27
C ALA A 126 5.09 -11.00 -6.58
N HIS A 127 4.46 -10.48 -7.65
CA HIS A 127 4.49 -11.12 -8.96
C HIS A 127 5.32 -10.32 -9.96
N ALA A 128 5.86 -11.09 -10.88
CA ALA A 128 6.53 -10.59 -12.06
C ALA A 128 5.90 -11.22 -13.32
N LEU A 129 6.01 -10.50 -14.44
CA LEU A 129 5.56 -10.99 -15.72
C LEU A 129 6.62 -10.72 -16.81
N VAL A 130 6.65 -11.58 -17.80
CA VAL A 130 7.53 -11.49 -18.96
C VAL A 130 6.66 -11.43 -20.20
N VAL A 131 6.92 -10.43 -21.04
CA VAL A 131 6.22 -10.24 -22.32
C VAL A 131 7.23 -10.34 -23.45
N LYS A 132 6.98 -11.23 -24.38
CA LYS A 132 7.81 -11.41 -25.57
C LYS A 132 6.96 -11.22 -26.82
N LYS A 133 7.46 -10.44 -27.77
CA LYS A 133 6.75 -10.10 -29.01
C LYS A 133 5.31 -9.61 -28.78
N GLY A 134 5.13 -8.78 -27.75
CA GLY A 134 3.83 -8.21 -27.39
C GLY A 134 2.84 -9.19 -26.76
N ARG A 135 3.26 -10.41 -26.37
CA ARG A 135 2.41 -11.41 -25.70
C ARG A 135 2.99 -11.80 -24.36
N ILE A 136 2.10 -11.99 -23.36
CA ILE A 136 2.51 -12.50 -22.05
C ILE A 136 3.01 -13.93 -22.22
N GLU A 137 4.28 -14.16 -21.93
CA GLU A 137 4.92 -15.47 -21.95
C GLU A 137 4.71 -16.19 -20.62
N ARG A 138 4.92 -15.48 -19.49
CA ARG A 138 4.71 -16.04 -18.16
C ARG A 138 4.39 -14.96 -17.13
N ILE A 139 3.63 -15.35 -16.09
CA ILE A 139 3.43 -14.61 -14.84
C ILE A 139 3.82 -15.56 -13.72
N PHE A 140 4.61 -15.08 -12.77
CA PHE A 140 5.08 -15.92 -11.67
C PHE A 140 5.22 -15.10 -10.38
N ARG A 141 5.04 -15.78 -9.22
CA ARG A 141 5.30 -15.21 -7.92
C ARG A 141 6.77 -15.37 -7.57
N TYR A 142 7.47 -14.28 -7.25
CA TYR A 142 8.88 -14.30 -6.88
C TYR A 142 9.13 -14.26 -5.37
N TRP A 143 8.12 -13.92 -4.57
CA TRP A 143 8.21 -13.87 -3.12
C TRP A 143 6.89 -14.31 -2.47
N ASN A 144 6.97 -14.90 -1.26
CA ASN A 144 5.82 -15.28 -0.45
C ASN A 144 6.08 -14.97 1.01
N LEU A 145 5.03 -14.52 1.71
CA LEU A 145 5.06 -14.37 3.16
C LEU A 145 4.80 -15.73 3.82
N ASP A 146 5.77 -16.17 4.62
CA ASP A 146 5.64 -17.41 5.40
C ASP A 146 5.04 -17.12 6.77
N LEU A 147 3.74 -17.35 6.91
CA LEU A 147 2.99 -17.16 8.15
C LEU A 147 3.08 -18.36 9.12
N THR A 148 3.78 -19.43 8.75
CA THR A 148 3.94 -20.62 9.60
C THR A 148 5.04 -20.45 10.63
N LYS A 149 5.98 -19.55 10.38
CA LYS A 149 7.09 -19.28 11.29
C LYS A 149 6.58 -18.53 12.53
N ARG A 150 6.84 -19.13 13.68
CA ARG A 150 6.61 -18.51 14.98
C ARG A 150 7.94 -18.14 15.61
N SER A 151 8.01 -16.94 16.15
CA SER A 151 9.16 -16.52 16.95
C SER A 151 9.02 -17.08 18.37
N GLY A 152 10.12 -17.63 18.90
CA GLY A 152 10.20 -18.04 20.31
C GLY A 152 10.75 -16.95 21.24
N VAL A 153 10.93 -15.72 20.75
CA VAL A 153 11.47 -14.60 21.53
C VAL A 153 10.48 -14.11 22.57
N SER A 154 10.97 -13.56 23.68
CA SER A 154 10.15 -12.93 24.69
C SER A 154 9.46 -11.65 24.16
N PHE A 155 8.40 -11.21 24.83
CA PHE A 155 7.71 -9.96 24.48
C PHE A 155 8.66 -8.74 24.53
N GLY A 156 9.56 -8.69 25.50
CA GLY A 156 10.53 -7.60 25.64
C GLY A 156 11.50 -7.54 24.44
N GLU A 157 12.08 -8.69 24.06
CA GLU A 157 12.97 -8.79 22.91
C GLU A 157 12.24 -8.48 21.59
N ALA A 158 11.00 -8.99 21.44
CA ALA A 158 10.18 -8.67 20.28
C ALA A 158 9.89 -7.17 20.16
N SER A 159 9.55 -6.52 21.27
CA SER A 159 9.25 -5.08 21.34
C SER A 159 10.46 -4.23 20.96
N GLU A 160 11.65 -4.56 21.45
CA GLU A 160 12.89 -3.84 21.11
C GLU A 160 13.26 -4.02 19.65
N THR A 161 13.25 -5.27 19.17
CA THR A 161 13.51 -5.58 17.76
C THR A 161 12.52 -4.85 16.84
N LEU A 162 11.23 -4.84 17.20
CA LEU A 162 10.21 -4.13 16.43
C LEU A 162 10.48 -2.63 16.38
N ARG A 163 10.86 -2.01 17.50
CA ARG A 163 11.23 -0.59 17.55
C ARG A 163 12.36 -0.27 16.57
N GLU A 164 13.41 -1.07 16.56
CA GLU A 164 14.53 -0.92 15.63
C GLU A 164 14.09 -1.08 14.18
N MET A 165 13.25 -2.09 13.90
CA MET A 165 12.73 -2.32 12.55
C MET A 165 11.86 -1.19 12.04
N VAL A 166 11.01 -0.59 12.89
CA VAL A 166 10.18 0.57 12.52
C VAL A 166 11.03 1.78 12.23
N ILE A 167 12.03 2.07 13.09
CA ILE A 167 12.97 3.19 12.86
C ILE A 167 13.73 2.99 11.55
N GLU A 168 14.25 1.80 11.30
CA GLU A 168 14.96 1.49 10.05
C GLU A 168 14.04 1.59 8.82
N ALA A 169 12.81 1.06 8.91
CA ALA A 169 11.84 1.17 7.84
C ALA A 169 11.47 2.64 7.53
N THR A 170 11.34 3.47 8.58
CA THR A 170 11.10 4.91 8.45
C THR A 170 12.31 5.60 7.82
N ARG A 171 13.52 5.33 8.32
CA ARG A 171 14.77 5.89 7.80
C ARG A 171 14.93 5.68 6.28
N LEU A 172 14.62 4.49 5.81
CA LEU A 172 14.68 4.17 4.37
C LEU A 172 13.67 4.97 3.53
N ARG A 173 12.58 5.43 4.12
CA ARG A 173 11.52 6.19 3.44
C ARG A 173 11.69 7.71 3.52
N LEU A 174 12.63 8.17 4.34
CA LEU A 174 12.98 9.60 4.42
C LEU A 174 13.90 10.06 3.27
N VAL A 175 14.41 9.13 2.47
CA VAL A 175 15.18 9.48 1.27
C VAL A 175 14.20 9.98 0.20
N SER A 176 14.23 11.28 -0.06
CA SER A 176 13.31 11.94 -1.00
C SER A 176 14.01 13.15 -1.63
N ASP A 177 13.78 13.36 -2.92
CA ASP A 177 14.25 14.52 -3.68
C ASP A 177 13.24 15.69 -3.65
N VAL A 178 12.14 15.53 -2.90
CA VAL A 178 11.04 16.49 -2.80
C VAL A 178 10.61 16.69 -1.35
N PRO A 179 9.90 17.79 -1.02
CA PRO A 179 9.41 18.03 0.33
C PRO A 179 8.58 16.85 0.86
N LEU A 180 8.95 16.36 2.03
CA LEU A 180 8.38 15.20 2.70
C LEU A 180 7.87 15.60 4.09
N GLY A 181 6.69 15.09 4.45
CA GLY A 181 6.10 15.21 5.77
C GLY A 181 5.33 13.96 6.17
N ALA A 182 4.39 14.07 7.09
CA ALA A 182 3.60 12.94 7.55
C ALA A 182 2.14 13.31 7.83
N PHE A 183 1.23 12.34 7.65
CA PHE A 183 -0.12 12.43 8.16
C PHE A 183 -0.14 11.97 9.63
N LEU A 184 -0.84 12.72 10.46
CA LEU A 184 -0.91 12.48 11.90
C LEU A 184 -2.36 12.52 12.37
N SER A 185 -2.95 11.37 12.68
CA SER A 185 -4.30 11.27 13.26
C SER A 185 -4.31 11.31 14.79
N GLY A 186 -3.15 11.15 15.44
CA GLY A 186 -3.06 10.91 16.87
C GLY A 186 -3.33 9.47 17.29
N GLY A 187 -3.69 8.59 16.34
CA GLY A 187 -3.73 7.15 16.54
C GLY A 187 -2.33 6.56 16.73
N VAL A 188 -2.26 5.35 17.28
CA VAL A 188 -0.97 4.68 17.62
C VAL A 188 -0.04 4.60 16.42
N ASP A 189 -0.54 4.15 15.28
CA ASP A 189 0.28 3.87 14.08
C ASP A 189 0.89 5.13 13.47
N SER A 190 0.08 6.18 13.27
CA SER A 190 0.56 7.46 12.78
C SER A 190 1.53 8.12 13.77
N SER A 191 1.26 8.02 15.07
CA SER A 191 2.11 8.56 16.11
C SER A 191 3.47 7.86 16.19
N ILE A 192 3.52 6.53 16.04
CA ILE A 192 4.77 5.76 15.97
C ILE A 192 5.60 6.17 14.76
N THR A 193 4.96 6.35 13.60
CA THR A 193 5.63 6.80 12.37
C THR A 193 6.25 8.17 12.56
N VAL A 194 5.50 9.15 13.07
CA VAL A 194 5.98 10.52 13.33
C VAL A 194 7.07 10.53 14.40
N ALA A 195 6.93 9.73 15.49
CA ALA A 195 7.95 9.60 16.52
C ALA A 195 9.26 9.00 15.97
N ALA A 196 9.19 8.03 15.05
CA ALA A 196 10.36 7.46 14.40
C ALA A 196 11.06 8.51 13.52
N ILE A 197 10.32 9.35 12.79
CA ILE A 197 10.87 10.44 11.98
C ILE A 197 11.58 11.46 12.89
N ALA A 198 10.92 11.90 13.95
CA ALA A 198 11.47 12.86 14.91
C ALA A 198 12.77 12.32 15.56
N ARG A 199 12.79 11.04 15.95
CA ARG A 199 13.97 10.38 16.51
C ARG A 199 15.16 10.32 15.53
N LEU A 200 14.89 10.27 14.23
CA LEU A 200 15.92 10.28 13.18
C LEU A 200 16.47 11.68 12.89
N GLY A 201 15.96 12.72 13.56
CA GLY A 201 16.45 14.08 13.45
C GLY A 201 16.03 14.80 12.17
N ALA A 202 15.02 14.31 11.46
CA ALA A 202 14.42 15.03 10.34
C ALA A 202 13.60 16.20 10.87
N SER A 203 14.20 17.40 10.89
CA SER A 203 13.58 18.63 11.41
C SER A 203 13.88 19.80 10.47
N PRO A 204 12.91 20.71 10.24
CA PRO A 204 11.52 20.66 10.74
C PRO A 204 10.69 19.58 10.07
N LEU A 205 9.88 18.83 10.83
CA LEU A 205 8.94 17.85 10.32
C LEU A 205 7.55 18.48 10.20
N GLU A 206 7.04 18.62 8.99
CA GLU A 206 5.66 19.04 8.76
C GLU A 206 4.71 17.86 8.94
N THR A 207 3.65 18.05 9.75
CA THR A 207 2.60 17.06 9.96
C THR A 207 1.25 17.64 9.63
N PHE A 208 0.35 16.81 9.08
CA PHE A 208 -0.96 17.23 8.59
C PHE A 208 -2.06 16.37 9.19
N SER A 209 -3.10 17.04 9.66
CA SER A 209 -4.31 16.40 10.17
C SER A 209 -5.55 17.07 9.62
N ILE A 210 -6.62 16.30 9.48
CA ILE A 210 -7.95 16.84 9.25
C ILE A 210 -8.85 16.49 10.43
N GLY A 211 -9.77 17.38 10.75
CA GLY A 211 -10.85 17.16 11.69
C GLY A 211 -12.19 17.32 11.02
N PHE A 212 -13.23 16.94 11.74
CA PHE A 212 -14.62 17.08 11.32
C PHE A 212 -15.39 17.92 12.34
N GLU A 213 -16.48 18.55 11.91
CA GLU A 213 -17.38 19.30 12.82
C GLU A 213 -18.05 18.39 13.87
N ASP A 214 -18.26 17.12 13.53
CA ASP A 214 -18.76 16.10 14.43
C ASP A 214 -17.63 15.61 15.35
N GLU A 215 -17.71 15.98 16.63
CA GLU A 215 -16.71 15.62 17.64
C GLU A 215 -16.44 14.11 17.77
N ARG A 216 -17.42 13.27 17.42
CA ARG A 216 -17.27 11.80 17.46
C ARG A 216 -16.22 11.28 16.47
N PHE A 217 -15.92 12.04 15.42
CA PHE A 217 -14.96 11.70 14.38
C PHE A 217 -13.77 12.66 14.34
N ASN A 218 -13.68 13.57 15.32
CA ASN A 218 -12.62 14.57 15.34
C ASN A 218 -11.42 14.09 16.19
N GLU A 219 -10.35 13.72 15.50
CA GLU A 219 -9.10 13.24 16.12
C GLU A 219 -8.06 14.36 16.35
N LEU A 220 -8.35 15.61 15.95
CA LEU A 220 -7.41 16.74 16.08
C LEU A 220 -6.85 16.94 17.50
N PRO A 221 -7.63 16.78 18.59
CA PRO A 221 -7.07 16.94 19.95
C PRO A 221 -5.90 15.97 20.21
N PHE A 222 -6.01 14.71 19.77
CA PHE A 222 -4.96 13.70 19.94
C PHE A 222 -3.77 13.98 19.03
N ALA A 223 -4.02 14.34 17.78
CA ALA A 223 -2.96 14.70 16.83
C ALA A 223 -2.13 15.89 17.33
N ARG A 224 -2.80 16.92 17.89
CA ARG A 224 -2.15 18.10 18.45
C ARG A 224 -1.26 17.76 19.65
N GLU A 225 -1.73 16.90 20.54
CA GLU A 225 -0.95 16.45 21.70
C GLU A 225 0.35 15.75 21.26
N VAL A 226 0.25 14.85 20.30
CA VAL A 226 1.42 14.15 19.72
C VAL A 226 2.35 15.14 19.03
N ALA A 227 1.81 16.05 18.22
CA ALA A 227 2.58 17.06 17.50
C ALA A 227 3.35 17.97 18.45
N GLN A 228 2.72 18.45 19.50
CA GLN A 228 3.36 19.27 20.53
C GLN A 228 4.47 18.51 21.28
N HIS A 229 4.21 17.24 21.63
CA HIS A 229 5.20 16.40 22.31
C HIS A 229 6.44 16.14 21.44
N LEU A 230 6.27 15.95 20.15
CA LEU A 230 7.34 15.65 19.21
C LEU A 230 7.95 16.90 18.55
N GLY A 231 7.39 18.09 18.78
CA GLY A 231 7.90 19.35 18.24
C GLY A 231 7.78 19.48 16.74
N THR A 232 6.69 18.96 16.13
CA THR A 232 6.46 19.05 14.68
C THR A 232 5.82 20.39 14.29
N GLU A 233 6.01 20.82 13.04
CA GLU A 233 5.25 21.90 12.45
C GLU A 233 3.88 21.34 12.01
N HIS A 234 2.88 21.49 12.87
CA HIS A 234 1.59 20.83 12.72
C HIS A 234 0.56 21.71 12.03
N HIS A 235 -0.05 21.18 10.98
CA HIS A 235 -1.10 21.84 10.20
C HIS A 235 -2.42 21.09 10.34
N GLU A 236 -3.47 21.84 10.67
CA GLU A 236 -4.81 21.29 10.89
C GLU A 236 -5.82 21.94 9.94
N MET A 237 -6.78 21.15 9.47
CA MET A 237 -7.93 21.65 8.71
C MET A 237 -9.21 20.96 9.15
N ILE A 238 -10.26 21.71 9.39
CA ILE A 238 -11.62 21.18 9.62
C ILE A 238 -12.28 21.02 8.25
N VAL A 239 -12.69 19.79 7.95
CA VAL A 239 -13.35 19.42 6.70
C VAL A 239 -14.86 19.36 6.94
N LYS A 240 -15.63 19.97 6.02
CA LYS A 240 -17.05 19.69 5.83
C LYS A 240 -17.18 18.74 4.66
N PRO A 241 -17.38 17.42 4.93
CA PRO A 241 -17.41 16.47 3.84
C PRO A 241 -18.57 16.74 2.89
N ASP A 242 -18.26 16.99 1.63
CA ASP A 242 -19.24 17.05 0.54
C ASP A 242 -19.00 15.84 -0.37
N ALA A 243 -19.59 14.71 0.02
CA ALA A 243 -19.43 13.46 -0.71
C ALA A 243 -19.91 13.57 -2.17
N VAL A 244 -20.94 14.37 -2.42
CA VAL A 244 -21.55 14.49 -3.75
C VAL A 244 -20.59 15.20 -4.71
N SER A 245 -19.96 16.28 -4.28
CA SER A 245 -19.02 17.03 -5.13
C SER A 245 -17.67 16.34 -5.32
N VAL A 246 -17.20 15.60 -4.32
CA VAL A 246 -15.86 14.97 -4.33
C VAL A 246 -15.88 13.57 -4.96
N MET A 247 -16.98 12.83 -4.84
CA MET A 247 -17.10 11.46 -5.34
C MET A 247 -16.73 11.27 -6.82
N PRO A 248 -17.15 12.13 -7.77
CA PRO A 248 -16.73 11.98 -9.17
C PRO A 248 -15.20 12.04 -9.34
N ARG A 249 -14.54 12.97 -8.65
CA ARG A 249 -13.07 13.11 -8.68
C ARG A 249 -12.38 11.88 -8.08
N MET A 250 -12.92 11.36 -6.97
CA MET A 250 -12.40 10.14 -6.34
C MET A 250 -12.54 8.93 -7.26
N ILE A 251 -13.69 8.75 -7.89
CA ILE A 251 -13.93 7.64 -8.83
C ILE A 251 -12.97 7.72 -10.02
N ASP A 252 -12.75 8.92 -10.57
CA ASP A 252 -11.80 9.11 -11.65
C ASP A 252 -10.37 8.74 -11.25
N HIS A 253 -9.93 9.11 -10.04
CA HIS A 253 -8.61 8.75 -9.53
C HIS A 253 -8.47 7.24 -9.23
N LEU A 254 -9.47 6.64 -8.61
CA LEU A 254 -9.42 5.22 -8.24
C LEU A 254 -9.54 4.31 -9.47
N GLY A 255 -10.31 4.73 -10.47
CA GLY A 255 -10.53 3.99 -11.71
C GLY A 255 -11.39 2.74 -11.57
N GLU A 256 -11.68 2.27 -10.34
CA GLU A 256 -12.58 1.15 -10.03
C GLU A 256 -13.23 1.35 -8.64
N PRO A 257 -14.31 0.62 -8.31
CA PRO A 257 -14.98 0.76 -7.02
C PRO A 257 -14.08 0.36 -5.83
N LEU A 258 -14.10 1.20 -4.80
CA LEU A 258 -13.47 0.95 -3.49
C LEU A 258 -14.40 1.51 -2.40
N ALA A 259 -14.75 0.69 -1.40
CA ALA A 259 -15.64 1.07 -0.30
C ALA A 259 -14.91 1.16 1.04
N ASP A 260 -13.68 1.68 1.01
CA ASP A 260 -12.92 1.98 2.21
C ASP A 260 -13.37 3.32 2.80
N ASN A 261 -13.71 3.33 4.09
CA ASN A 261 -14.16 4.53 4.78
C ASN A 261 -13.06 5.60 4.89
N SER A 262 -11.80 5.21 4.78
CA SER A 262 -10.65 6.12 4.84
C SER A 262 -10.39 6.88 3.53
N VAL A 263 -10.98 6.47 2.42
CA VAL A 263 -10.73 7.08 1.11
C VAL A 263 -11.03 8.56 1.09
N MET A 264 -12.20 8.95 1.61
CA MET A 264 -12.61 10.37 1.63
C MET A 264 -11.74 11.21 2.59
N PRO A 265 -11.50 10.82 3.85
CA PRO A 265 -10.53 11.49 4.70
C PRO A 265 -9.15 11.61 4.06
N THR A 266 -8.64 10.54 3.46
CA THR A 266 -7.34 10.51 2.79
C THR A 266 -7.29 11.46 1.60
N PHE A 267 -8.37 11.57 0.83
CA PHE A 267 -8.48 12.54 -0.26
C PHE A 267 -8.31 13.97 0.26
N TYR A 268 -9.06 14.36 1.29
CA TYR A 268 -9.01 15.71 1.84
C TYR A 268 -7.65 16.04 2.49
N VAL A 269 -7.08 15.14 3.29
CA VAL A 269 -5.78 15.40 3.90
C VAL A 269 -4.67 15.46 2.86
N SER A 270 -4.77 14.67 1.79
CA SER A 270 -3.82 14.71 0.68
C SER A 270 -3.92 16.01 -0.12
N GLU A 271 -5.13 16.48 -0.41
CA GLU A 271 -5.37 17.78 -1.07
C GLU A 271 -4.83 18.94 -0.21
N PHE A 272 -5.06 18.90 1.10
CA PHE A 272 -4.56 19.89 2.03
C PHE A 272 -3.02 19.90 2.09
N ALA A 273 -2.41 18.74 2.27
CA ALA A 273 -0.96 18.61 2.36
C ALA A 273 -0.25 18.94 1.04
N ARG A 274 -0.90 18.74 -0.11
CA ARG A 274 -0.30 18.95 -1.43
C ARG A 274 0.19 20.38 -1.68
N SER A 275 -0.35 21.37 -0.98
CA SER A 275 0.09 22.76 -1.06
C SER A 275 1.53 22.95 -0.51
N ARG A 276 2.01 22.05 0.33
CA ARG A 276 3.33 22.11 0.99
C ARG A 276 4.21 20.91 0.71
N LEU A 277 3.61 19.72 0.57
CA LEU A 277 4.32 18.46 0.42
C LEU A 277 4.08 17.82 -0.95
N THR A 278 5.04 17.01 -1.35
CA THR A 278 4.88 16.08 -2.48
C THR A 278 4.77 14.64 -2.00
N VAL A 279 5.37 14.31 -0.87
CA VAL A 279 5.34 12.98 -0.27
C VAL A 279 4.91 13.10 1.19
N ALA A 280 4.00 12.23 1.63
CA ALA A 280 3.62 12.08 3.02
C ALA A 280 3.80 10.63 3.48
N LEU A 281 4.40 10.44 4.64
CA LEU A 281 4.40 9.16 5.34
C LEU A 281 3.12 9.02 6.15
N THR A 282 2.58 7.79 6.19
CA THR A 282 1.35 7.45 6.90
C THR A 282 1.58 6.32 7.89
N GLY A 283 0.60 6.05 8.75
CA GLY A 283 0.56 4.89 9.63
C GLY A 283 0.00 3.63 8.96
N ASP A 284 -0.30 3.66 7.66
CA ASP A 284 -0.94 2.56 6.94
C ASP A 284 -0.12 1.26 7.03
N GLY A 285 -0.82 0.15 7.23
CA GLY A 285 -0.22 -1.17 7.41
C GLY A 285 0.05 -1.55 8.86
N GLY A 286 -0.16 -0.65 9.83
CA GLY A 286 -0.03 -0.92 11.25
C GLY A 286 -1.07 -1.92 11.74
N ASP A 287 -2.34 -1.63 11.54
CA ASP A 287 -3.46 -2.51 11.92
C ASP A 287 -3.36 -3.90 11.30
N GLU A 288 -2.94 -4.00 10.04
CA GLU A 288 -2.74 -5.27 9.33
C GLU A 288 -1.59 -6.08 9.92
N SER A 289 -0.49 -5.41 10.28
CA SER A 289 0.72 -6.06 10.77
C SER A 289 0.63 -6.45 12.25
N PHE A 290 -0.11 -5.68 13.04
CA PHE A 290 -0.15 -5.80 14.51
C PHE A 290 -1.54 -6.15 15.06
N ALA A 291 -2.45 -6.58 14.19
CA ALA A 291 -3.80 -7.00 14.57
C ALA A 291 -4.63 -5.89 15.26
N GLY A 292 -4.53 -4.65 14.81
CA GLY A 292 -5.22 -3.50 15.38
C GLY A 292 -6.75 -3.51 15.16
N TYR A 293 -7.23 -4.12 14.09
CA TYR A 293 -8.65 -4.17 13.79
C TYR A 293 -9.45 -5.05 14.77
N ARG A 294 -10.60 -4.58 15.17
CA ARG A 294 -11.56 -5.33 16.04
C ARG A 294 -11.90 -6.73 15.51
N ARG A 295 -11.91 -6.92 14.19
CA ARG A 295 -12.18 -8.22 13.54
C ARG A 295 -11.16 -9.29 13.93
N PHE A 296 -9.90 -8.98 14.20
CA PHE A 296 -8.91 -9.95 14.65
C PHE A 296 -9.26 -10.53 16.02
N TYR A 297 -9.71 -9.69 16.96
CA TYR A 297 -10.18 -10.15 18.29
C TYR A 297 -11.44 -11.00 18.16
N GLN A 298 -12.35 -10.64 17.27
CA GLN A 298 -13.57 -11.41 17.02
C GLN A 298 -13.26 -12.79 16.44
N ILE A 299 -12.35 -12.89 15.47
CA ILE A 299 -11.90 -14.15 14.88
C ILE A 299 -11.26 -15.03 15.96
N ARG A 300 -10.33 -14.48 16.75
CA ARG A 300 -9.70 -15.24 17.85
C ARG A 300 -10.70 -15.74 18.88
N ARG A 301 -11.74 -14.97 19.17
CA ARG A 301 -12.83 -15.41 20.06
C ARG A 301 -13.64 -16.56 19.43
N LEU A 302 -13.89 -16.52 18.13
CA LEU A 302 -14.55 -17.61 17.41
C LEU A 302 -13.69 -18.87 17.36
N GLU A 303 -12.39 -18.77 17.14
CA GLU A 303 -11.43 -19.88 17.21
C GLU A 303 -11.46 -20.52 18.59
N TRP A 304 -11.37 -19.72 19.66
CA TRP A 304 -11.44 -20.19 21.03
C TRP A 304 -12.76 -20.94 21.34
N LEU A 305 -13.91 -20.46 20.81
CA LEU A 305 -15.21 -21.14 20.90
C LEU A 305 -15.24 -22.45 20.10
N ALA A 306 -14.63 -22.45 18.91
CA ALA A 306 -14.54 -23.62 18.05
C ALA A 306 -13.72 -24.74 18.69
N GLU A 307 -12.55 -24.42 19.24
CA GLU A 307 -11.67 -25.37 19.95
C GLU A 307 -12.36 -26.03 21.14
N ARG A 308 -13.34 -25.39 21.75
CA ARG A 308 -14.14 -25.89 22.88
C ARG A 308 -15.49 -26.50 22.48
N GLY A 309 -15.76 -26.62 21.19
CA GLY A 309 -17.05 -27.15 20.68
C GLY A 309 -18.25 -26.26 21.00
N LEU A 310 -18.06 -24.98 21.34
CA LEU A 310 -19.10 -24.05 21.77
C LEU A 310 -19.78 -23.28 20.64
N ILE A 311 -19.35 -23.44 19.39
CA ILE A 311 -19.92 -22.75 18.22
C ILE A 311 -21.43 -22.98 18.06
N PRO A 312 -21.98 -24.19 18.25
CA PRO A 312 -23.46 -24.40 18.14
C PRO A 312 -24.23 -23.60 19.20
N ALA A 313 -23.75 -23.56 20.44
CA ALA A 313 -24.35 -22.78 21.52
C ALA A 313 -24.30 -21.27 21.24
N TRP A 314 -23.19 -20.76 20.74
CA TRP A 314 -23.06 -19.36 20.34
C TRP A 314 -23.99 -18.96 19.18
N ARG A 315 -24.15 -19.83 18.17
CA ARG A 315 -25.13 -19.64 17.08
C ARG A 315 -26.57 -19.60 17.57
N GLY A 316 -26.90 -20.40 18.56
CA GLY A 316 -28.20 -20.39 19.23
C GLY A 316 -28.49 -19.08 19.98
N LEU A 317 -27.52 -18.61 20.77
CA LEU A 317 -27.62 -17.35 21.52
C LEU A 317 -27.75 -16.14 20.57
N ARG A 318 -27.01 -16.09 19.46
CA ARG A 318 -27.10 -14.99 18.50
C ARG A 318 -28.46 -14.93 17.79
N LYS A 319 -29.09 -16.08 17.52
CA LYS A 319 -30.45 -16.10 16.97
C LYS A 319 -31.47 -15.53 17.95
N LEU A 320 -31.28 -15.75 19.25
CA LEU A 320 -32.15 -15.23 20.31
C LEU A 320 -31.97 -13.70 20.50
N THR A 321 -30.74 -13.18 20.39
CA THR A 321 -30.51 -11.72 20.51
C THR A 321 -31.05 -10.93 19.31
N VAL A 322 -30.92 -11.45 18.09
CA VAL A 322 -31.51 -10.83 16.90
C VAL A 322 -33.05 -10.86 16.93
N ALA A 323 -33.66 -11.91 17.50
CA ALA A 323 -35.13 -12.02 17.64
C ALA A 323 -35.69 -11.14 18.78
N LEU A 324 -34.85 -10.51 19.60
CA LEU A 324 -35.27 -9.59 20.66
C LEU A 324 -35.04 -8.10 20.28
N GLU A 325 -34.39 -7.86 19.14
CA GLU A 325 -34.16 -6.52 18.57
C GLU A 325 -35.18 -6.16 17.46
N ASP A 326 -36.00 -7.13 17.00
CA ASP A 326 -37.19 -6.98 16.15
C ASP A 326 -38.46 -6.89 17.01
#